data_16cc84bec662286506ed5e3d77e403e0
#
_entry.id   16cc84bec662286506ed5e3d77e403e0
#
_cell.length_a   1.000
_cell.length_b   1.000
_cell.length_c   1.000
_cell.angle_alpha   90.00
_cell.angle_beta   90.00
_cell.angle_gamma   90.00
#
_symmetry.space_group_name_H-M   'P 1'
#
loop_
_entity.id
_entity.type
_entity.pdbx_description
1 polymer ?
#
loop_
_entity_poly.entity_id
_entity_poly.type
_entity_poly.pdbx_seq_one_letter_code
_entity_poly.pdbx_strand_id
1 'polypeptide(L)'
;MPVIEQKTTNKNKVDFDLNRLDKSKTTIFSKYPRKLGKGFEIIEYPEETLHEIITNAVLHRDYSIATDIQIRIFDNRVEVESPGKLPGHVTIMNILEAQAARNPKLVRLINKFPNAPNKDVGEGLNTAFEAMTKLRLKTPKIEEKDNSVLVIIKHEKLASPEELIVNYLLGHDTIKNGTGRTVTGIKSENTMKNVFYRLRDRGFIQLIHGYNYWKKTDAFERLVHEQFKNLLAEQKE
;
A
#
# COMPACT_ATOMS: atom_id res chain seq x y z
N MET A 1 16.16 -25.78 -0.17
CA MET A 1 15.82 -24.35 0.05
C MET A 1 14.99 -23.88 -1.13
N PRO A 2 13.89 -23.16 -0.97
CA PRO A 2 13.18 -22.60 -2.11
C PRO A 2 14.09 -21.58 -2.80
N VAL A 3 14.29 -21.75 -4.10
CA VAL A 3 14.99 -20.78 -4.93
C VAL A 3 14.02 -19.62 -5.17
N ILE A 4 14.42 -18.43 -4.82
CA ILE A 4 13.67 -17.21 -5.12
C ILE A 4 14.18 -16.70 -6.45
N GLU A 5 13.37 -16.86 -7.49
CA GLU A 5 13.71 -16.37 -8.83
C GLU A 5 13.21 -14.94 -9.00
N GLN A 6 14.11 -14.04 -9.34
CA GLN A 6 13.77 -12.66 -9.71
C GLN A 6 13.55 -12.60 -11.21
N LYS A 7 12.37 -12.15 -11.62
CA LYS A 7 12.14 -11.72 -13.00
C LYS A 7 11.94 -10.21 -13.02
N THR A 8 12.94 -9.48 -13.50
CA THR A 8 12.79 -8.07 -13.85
C THR A 8 12.48 -7.98 -15.33
N THR A 9 11.52 -7.14 -15.69
CA THR A 9 11.23 -6.80 -17.10
C THR A 9 12.29 -5.88 -17.71
N ASN A 10 13.30 -5.48 -16.94
CA ASN A 10 14.47 -4.74 -17.42
C ASN A 10 15.76 -5.46 -17.00
N LYS A 11 16.75 -5.46 -17.88
CA LYS A 11 17.97 -6.26 -17.99
C LYS A 11 18.92 -6.37 -16.78
N ASN A 12 18.51 -6.03 -15.57
CA ASN A 12 19.35 -6.11 -14.39
C ASN A 12 18.85 -7.23 -13.44
N LYS A 13 19.61 -8.32 -13.41
CA LYS A 13 19.41 -9.41 -12.45
C LYS A 13 19.86 -8.94 -11.07
N VAL A 14 18.98 -8.92 -10.12
CA VAL A 14 19.30 -8.64 -8.70
C VAL A 14 19.14 -9.94 -7.92
N ASP A 15 20.20 -10.46 -7.35
CA ASP A 15 20.15 -11.63 -6.47
C ASP A 15 19.61 -11.20 -5.10
N PHE A 16 18.53 -11.84 -4.67
CA PHE A 16 17.87 -11.56 -3.40
C PHE A 16 18.20 -12.67 -2.40
N ASP A 17 18.90 -12.33 -1.34
CA ASP A 17 19.26 -13.22 -0.25
C ASP A 17 18.49 -12.83 1.01
N LEU A 18 17.57 -13.69 1.46
CA LEU A 18 16.78 -13.48 2.68
C LEU A 18 17.63 -13.34 3.96
N ASN A 19 18.85 -13.90 3.96
CA ASN A 19 19.78 -13.78 5.09
C ASN A 19 20.45 -12.39 5.14
N ARG A 20 20.33 -11.59 4.08
CA ARG A 20 20.82 -10.21 4.01
C ARG A 20 19.78 -9.14 4.31
N LEU A 21 18.61 -9.52 4.78
CA LEU A 21 17.63 -8.58 5.35
C LEU A 21 18.19 -8.11 6.71
N ASP A 22 19.26 -7.33 6.67
CA ASP A 22 19.77 -6.61 7.84
C ASP A 22 18.74 -5.55 8.22
N LYS A 23 18.16 -5.71 9.40
CA LYS A 23 17.10 -4.86 9.95
C LYS A 23 17.44 -3.37 10.02
N SER A 24 18.69 -2.98 9.83
CA SER A 24 19.14 -1.60 9.92
C SER A 24 19.17 -0.85 8.58
N LYS A 25 18.96 -1.52 7.44
CA LYS A 25 19.18 -0.93 6.10
C LYS A 25 18.27 -1.46 5.00
N THR A 26 17.05 -1.90 5.30
CA THR A 26 16.15 -2.40 4.25
C THR A 26 15.52 -1.27 3.43
N THR A 27 16.36 -0.49 2.82
CA THR A 27 15.97 0.27 1.63
C THR A 27 16.21 -0.64 0.44
N ILE A 28 15.33 -1.62 0.24
CA ILE A 28 15.39 -2.53 -0.92
C ILE A 28 15.46 -1.74 -2.24
N PHE A 29 15.10 -0.47 -2.20
CA PHE A 29 14.89 0.39 -3.36
C PHE A 29 15.80 1.62 -3.43
N SER A 30 16.76 1.79 -2.52
CA SER A 30 17.74 2.90 -2.62
C SER A 30 18.62 2.82 -3.88
N LYS A 31 18.62 1.68 -4.58
CA LYS A 31 19.35 1.50 -5.83
C LYS A 31 18.66 2.06 -7.08
N TYR A 32 17.36 2.35 -7.00
CA TYR A 32 16.57 2.79 -8.14
C TYR A 32 15.71 4.01 -7.79
N PRO A 33 16.34 5.19 -7.58
CA PRO A 33 15.58 6.41 -7.35
C PRO A 33 14.77 6.76 -8.61
N ARG A 34 13.47 7.05 -8.43
CA ARG A 34 12.67 7.67 -9.49
C ARG A 34 13.09 9.12 -9.67
N LYS A 35 13.25 9.54 -10.93
CA LYS A 35 13.38 10.96 -11.26
C LYS A 35 12.00 11.61 -11.14
N LEU A 36 11.82 12.48 -10.17
CA LEU A 36 10.65 13.35 -10.02
C LEU A 36 11.12 14.80 -10.13
N GLY A 37 10.84 15.43 -11.25
CA GLY A 37 11.20 16.81 -11.48
C GLY A 37 12.68 17.11 -11.20
N LYS A 38 12.99 17.97 -10.21
CA LYS A 38 14.36 18.34 -9.82
C LYS A 38 15.01 17.39 -8.81
N GLY A 39 14.37 16.28 -8.44
CA GLY A 39 14.86 15.35 -7.41
C GLY A 39 14.62 13.89 -7.75
N PHE A 40 15.12 13.02 -6.86
CA PHE A 40 14.87 11.58 -6.91
C PHE A 40 13.95 11.24 -5.75
N GLU A 41 12.82 10.57 -6.00
CA GLU A 41 12.02 9.95 -4.95
C GLU A 41 12.55 8.55 -4.69
N ILE A 42 12.91 8.29 -3.44
CA ILE A 42 13.24 6.94 -2.97
C ILE A 42 11.92 6.27 -2.62
N ILE A 43 11.64 5.16 -3.28
CA ILE A 43 10.46 4.34 -2.96
C ILE A 43 10.79 3.54 -1.71
N GLU A 44 10.13 3.87 -0.60
CA GLU A 44 10.24 3.15 0.66
C GLU A 44 8.97 2.32 0.87
N TYR A 45 9.14 1.03 1.08
CA TYR A 45 8.09 0.15 1.58
C TYR A 45 8.37 -0.15 3.05
N PRO A 46 7.33 -0.23 3.90
CA PRO A 46 7.55 -0.64 5.29
C PRO A 46 8.23 -2.01 5.35
N GLU A 47 9.28 -2.11 6.15
CA GLU A 47 10.01 -3.37 6.34
C GLU A 47 9.07 -4.46 6.86
N GLU A 48 8.18 -4.11 7.78
CA GLU A 48 7.20 -5.00 8.37
C GLU A 48 6.28 -5.59 7.30
N THR A 49 5.87 -4.78 6.30
CA THR A 49 5.02 -5.25 5.21
C THR A 49 5.74 -6.28 4.34
N LEU A 50 6.96 -5.99 3.91
CA LEU A 50 7.74 -6.90 3.07
C LEU A 50 8.09 -8.19 3.81
N HIS A 51 8.55 -8.05 5.05
CA HIS A 51 8.90 -9.18 5.90
C HIS A 51 7.71 -10.12 6.10
N GLU A 52 6.55 -9.58 6.47
CA GLU A 52 5.36 -10.38 6.72
C GLU A 52 4.87 -11.08 5.45
N ILE A 53 4.77 -10.36 4.32
CA ILE A 53 4.28 -10.93 3.08
C ILE A 53 5.21 -12.03 2.55
N ILE A 54 6.54 -11.83 2.63
CA ILE A 54 7.51 -12.83 2.20
C ILE A 54 7.50 -14.05 3.14
N THR A 55 7.41 -13.82 4.45
CA THR A 55 7.31 -14.89 5.45
C THR A 55 6.05 -15.72 5.23
N ASN A 56 4.90 -15.08 5.01
CA ASN A 56 3.64 -15.78 4.71
C ASN A 56 3.71 -16.57 3.40
N ALA A 57 4.36 -16.04 2.38
CA ALA A 57 4.57 -16.77 1.14
C ALA A 57 5.33 -18.08 1.36
N VAL A 58 6.32 -18.10 2.27
CA VAL A 58 7.07 -19.32 2.64
C VAL A 58 6.24 -20.24 3.54
N LEU A 59 5.63 -19.70 4.60
CA LEU A 59 4.89 -20.48 5.59
C LEU A 59 3.65 -21.17 5.01
N HIS A 60 2.98 -20.51 4.05
CA HIS A 60 1.73 -21.00 3.46
C HIS A 60 1.91 -21.57 2.05
N ARG A 61 3.14 -21.67 1.52
CA ARG A 61 3.43 -22.30 0.25
C ARG A 61 2.91 -23.75 0.24
N ASP A 62 2.34 -24.17 -0.87
CA ASP A 62 2.08 -25.58 -1.12
C ASP A 62 3.36 -26.25 -1.64
N TYR A 63 4.02 -27.01 -0.76
CA TYR A 63 5.28 -27.69 -1.08
C TYR A 63 5.12 -28.93 -1.97
N SER A 64 3.88 -29.35 -2.27
CA SER A 64 3.61 -30.41 -3.26
C SER A 64 3.68 -29.89 -4.70
N ILE A 65 3.58 -28.57 -4.88
CA ILE A 65 3.67 -27.92 -6.20
C ILE A 65 5.13 -27.60 -6.49
N ALA A 66 5.64 -28.05 -7.63
CA ALA A 66 7.05 -27.93 -8.02
C ALA A 66 7.48 -26.53 -8.54
N THR A 67 6.65 -25.49 -8.36
CA THR A 67 6.99 -24.10 -8.73
C THR A 67 7.49 -23.31 -7.54
N ASP A 68 8.46 -22.43 -7.75
CA ASP A 68 9.04 -21.61 -6.69
C ASP A 68 8.17 -20.39 -6.33
N ILE A 69 8.40 -19.84 -5.13
CA ILE A 69 7.89 -18.52 -4.78
C ILE A 69 8.57 -17.49 -5.70
N GLN A 70 7.77 -16.63 -6.31
CA GLN A 70 8.25 -15.59 -7.20
C GLN A 70 8.12 -14.23 -6.55
N ILE A 71 9.21 -13.48 -6.47
CA ILE A 71 9.22 -12.07 -6.08
C ILE A 71 9.60 -11.25 -7.31
N ARG A 72 8.66 -10.43 -7.78
CA ARG A 72 8.85 -9.56 -8.93
C ARG A 72 8.85 -8.12 -8.48
N ILE A 73 9.90 -7.39 -8.84
CA ILE A 73 10.08 -5.98 -8.47
C ILE A 73 9.93 -5.13 -9.72
N PHE A 74 8.97 -4.22 -9.69
CA PHE A 74 8.68 -3.25 -10.75
C PHE A 74 8.95 -1.83 -10.24
N ASP A 75 8.97 -0.86 -11.13
CA ASP A 75 9.20 0.54 -10.77
C ASP A 75 8.16 1.10 -9.78
N ASN A 76 6.94 0.56 -9.77
CA ASN A 76 5.83 1.08 -8.98
C ASN A 76 5.18 0.06 -8.04
N ARG A 77 5.68 -1.18 -7.98
CA ARG A 77 5.12 -2.23 -7.12
C ARG A 77 6.09 -3.38 -6.91
N VAL A 78 5.81 -4.12 -5.86
CA VAL A 78 6.39 -5.45 -5.62
C VAL A 78 5.27 -6.47 -5.69
N GLU A 79 5.52 -7.60 -6.34
CA GLU A 79 4.60 -8.74 -6.41
C GLU A 79 5.27 -9.94 -5.77
N VAL A 80 4.55 -10.60 -4.87
CA VAL A 80 4.97 -11.86 -4.25
C VAL A 80 3.93 -12.92 -4.58
N GLU A 81 4.33 -13.95 -5.31
CA GLU A 81 3.45 -15.04 -5.72
C GLU A 81 3.92 -16.35 -5.10
N SER A 82 3.04 -17.00 -4.34
CA SER A 82 3.30 -18.26 -3.65
C SER A 82 2.43 -19.38 -4.22
N PRO A 83 2.99 -20.57 -4.55
CA PRO A 83 2.23 -21.71 -5.01
C PRO A 83 1.24 -22.23 -3.96
N GLY A 84 0.05 -22.58 -4.42
CA GLY A 84 -1.07 -23.07 -3.62
C GLY A 84 -2.13 -22.01 -3.36
N LYS A 85 -3.37 -22.45 -3.12
CA LYS A 85 -4.51 -21.59 -2.78
C LYS A 85 -4.41 -21.10 -1.33
N LEU A 86 -5.35 -20.25 -0.89
CA LEU A 86 -5.48 -19.91 0.51
C LEU A 86 -5.75 -21.16 1.38
N PRO A 87 -5.19 -21.28 2.59
CA PRO A 87 -5.28 -22.51 3.37
C PRO A 87 -6.64 -22.66 4.07
N GLY A 88 -7.20 -23.85 4.03
CA GLY A 88 -8.39 -24.24 4.79
C GLY A 88 -9.63 -23.39 4.48
N HIS A 89 -10.14 -22.71 5.50
CA HIS A 89 -11.35 -21.86 5.42
C HIS A 89 -11.03 -20.38 5.16
N VAL A 90 -9.75 -20.04 4.95
CA VAL A 90 -9.33 -18.66 4.67
C VAL A 90 -9.76 -18.28 3.26
N THR A 91 -10.34 -17.11 3.15
CA THR A 91 -10.75 -16.46 1.88
C THR A 91 -10.22 -15.04 1.85
N ILE A 92 -10.20 -14.40 0.70
CA ILE A 92 -9.81 -12.99 0.60
C ILE A 92 -10.67 -12.08 1.50
N MET A 93 -11.93 -12.45 1.74
CA MET A 93 -12.86 -11.67 2.56
C MET A 93 -12.55 -11.72 4.06
N ASN A 94 -12.00 -12.83 4.55
CA ASN A 94 -11.72 -13.04 5.97
C ASN A 94 -10.23 -13.15 6.31
N ILE A 95 -9.34 -12.91 5.36
CA ILE A 95 -7.89 -13.18 5.50
C ILE A 95 -7.22 -12.38 6.64
N LEU A 96 -7.79 -11.25 7.04
CA LEU A 96 -7.29 -10.46 8.16
C LEU A 96 -7.75 -10.97 9.53
N GLU A 97 -8.80 -11.81 9.55
CA GLU A 97 -9.42 -12.32 10.79
C GLU A 97 -9.19 -13.83 10.95
N ALA A 98 -9.16 -14.55 9.83
CA ALA A 98 -9.05 -16.00 9.83
C ALA A 98 -7.61 -16.47 9.97
N GLN A 99 -7.41 -17.55 10.70
CA GLN A 99 -6.10 -18.17 10.92
C GLN A 99 -6.13 -19.63 10.45
N ALA A 100 -5.24 -19.97 9.53
CA ALA A 100 -5.02 -21.36 9.11
C ALA A 100 -3.57 -21.53 8.69
N ALA A 101 -2.91 -22.54 9.26
CA ALA A 101 -1.54 -22.88 8.89
C ALA A 101 -1.56 -24.05 7.91
N ARG A 102 -1.12 -23.84 6.65
CA ARG A 102 -0.91 -24.94 5.69
C ARG A 102 0.19 -25.89 6.16
N ASN A 103 1.27 -25.31 6.71
CA ASN A 103 2.47 -26.04 7.13
C ASN A 103 2.73 -25.91 8.65
N PRO A 104 1.91 -26.49 9.53
CA PRO A 104 2.00 -26.27 10.98
C PRO A 104 3.33 -26.74 11.59
N LYS A 105 3.96 -27.76 11.00
CA LYS A 105 5.29 -28.22 11.43
C LYS A 105 6.36 -27.18 11.12
N LEU A 106 6.29 -26.51 9.97
CA LEU A 106 7.21 -25.45 9.56
C LEU A 106 7.05 -24.22 10.48
N VAL A 107 5.81 -23.83 10.75
CA VAL A 107 5.51 -22.71 11.68
C VAL A 107 6.12 -23.00 13.07
N ARG A 108 5.92 -24.19 13.62
CA ARG A 108 6.50 -24.60 14.92
C ARG A 108 8.03 -24.60 14.90
N LEU A 109 8.64 -25.00 13.78
CA LEU A 109 10.10 -25.02 13.66
C LEU A 109 10.66 -23.60 13.65
N ILE A 110 10.09 -22.71 12.85
CA ILE A 110 10.52 -21.31 12.71
C ILE A 110 10.36 -20.56 14.05
N ASN A 111 9.29 -20.81 14.79
CA ASN A 111 9.05 -20.17 16.09
C ASN A 111 10.03 -20.59 17.19
N LYS A 112 10.87 -21.60 16.97
CA LYS A 112 11.96 -21.97 17.91
C LYS A 112 13.20 -21.10 17.77
N PHE A 113 13.35 -20.33 16.71
CA PHE A 113 14.49 -19.43 16.54
C PHE A 113 14.37 -18.20 17.44
N PRO A 114 15.47 -17.68 18.01
CA PRO A 114 15.44 -16.51 18.89
C PRO A 114 14.79 -15.27 18.26
N ASN A 115 14.96 -15.11 16.96
CA ASN A 115 14.39 -14.04 16.15
C ASN A 115 13.38 -14.61 15.13
N ALA A 116 12.39 -15.36 15.63
CA ALA A 116 11.37 -15.94 14.78
C ALA A 116 10.70 -14.84 13.94
N PRO A 117 10.59 -15.02 12.61
CA PRO A 117 9.96 -14.03 11.74
C PRO A 117 8.44 -13.88 11.98
N ASN A 118 7.85 -14.82 12.71
CA ASN A 118 6.41 -14.90 12.97
C ASN A 118 6.16 -15.06 14.48
N LYS A 119 6.52 -14.01 15.27
CA LYS A 119 6.37 -14.07 16.74
C LYS A 119 4.91 -13.97 17.20
N ASP A 120 4.09 -13.25 16.48
CA ASP A 120 2.69 -13.00 16.82
C ASP A 120 1.78 -13.71 15.81
N VAL A 121 1.42 -14.96 16.16
CA VAL A 121 0.55 -15.80 15.32
C VAL A 121 -0.81 -15.11 15.14
N GLY A 122 -1.08 -14.66 13.92
CA GLY A 122 -2.40 -14.11 13.54
C GLY A 122 -2.51 -12.59 13.42
N GLU A 123 -1.50 -11.82 13.84
CA GLU A 123 -1.50 -10.35 13.71
C GLU A 123 -0.60 -9.83 12.58
N GLY A 124 0.22 -10.69 11.99
CA GLY A 124 1.24 -10.28 11.04
C GLY A 124 0.71 -9.55 9.80
N LEU A 125 -0.35 -10.06 9.18
CA LEU A 125 -0.93 -9.43 8.00
C LEU A 125 -1.59 -8.09 8.34
N ASN A 126 -2.24 -7.98 9.50
CA ASN A 126 -2.78 -6.71 10.00
C ASN A 126 -1.67 -5.69 10.21
N THR A 127 -0.56 -6.09 10.81
CA THR A 127 0.63 -5.24 10.98
C THR A 127 1.17 -4.74 9.64
N ALA A 128 1.23 -5.61 8.63
CA ALA A 128 1.65 -5.23 7.28
C ALA A 128 0.72 -4.18 6.65
N PHE A 129 -0.59 -4.34 6.81
CA PHE A 129 -1.59 -3.39 6.30
C PHE A 129 -1.55 -2.05 7.05
N GLU A 130 -1.39 -2.09 8.37
CA GLU A 130 -1.24 -0.88 9.19
C GLU A 130 0.04 -0.12 8.85
N ALA A 131 1.15 -0.81 8.64
CA ALA A 131 2.43 -0.19 8.27
C ALA A 131 2.31 0.59 6.95
N MET A 132 1.65 0.02 5.93
CA MET A 132 1.34 0.73 4.68
C MET A 132 0.48 1.97 4.94
N THR A 133 -0.56 1.83 5.76
CA THR A 133 -1.47 2.94 6.10
C THR A 133 -0.75 4.07 6.86
N LYS A 134 0.17 3.74 7.78
CA LYS A 134 1.00 4.73 8.50
C LYS A 134 1.87 5.55 7.56
N LEU A 135 2.39 4.95 6.49
CA LEU A 135 3.12 5.65 5.42
C LEU A 135 2.19 6.30 4.38
N ARG A 136 0.88 6.28 4.59
CA ARG A 136 -0.13 6.76 3.63
C ARG A 136 -0.01 6.12 2.25
N LEU A 137 0.32 4.84 2.21
CA LEU A 137 0.31 4.01 1.02
C LEU A 137 -0.95 3.15 0.98
N LYS A 138 -1.38 2.75 -0.22
CA LYS A 138 -2.47 1.79 -0.37
C LYS A 138 -2.08 0.44 0.21
N THR A 139 -3.01 -0.21 0.87
CA THR A 139 -2.82 -1.55 1.42
C THR A 139 -2.51 -2.57 0.32
N PRO A 140 -1.78 -3.66 0.64
CA PRO A 140 -1.49 -4.71 -0.31
C PRO A 140 -2.78 -5.32 -0.88
N LYS A 141 -2.80 -5.60 -2.18
CA LYS A 141 -3.88 -6.34 -2.83
C LYS A 141 -3.52 -7.82 -2.84
N ILE A 142 -4.44 -8.66 -2.42
CA ILE A 142 -4.28 -10.12 -2.41
C ILE A 142 -5.23 -10.70 -3.44
N GLU A 143 -4.72 -11.57 -4.30
CA GLU A 143 -5.46 -12.26 -5.34
C GLU A 143 -5.21 -13.77 -5.24
N GLU A 144 -6.27 -14.55 -5.18
CA GLU A 144 -6.18 -15.99 -5.32
C GLU A 144 -6.33 -16.35 -6.80
N LYS A 145 -5.34 -17.06 -7.34
CA LYS A 145 -5.33 -17.62 -8.68
C LYS A 145 -5.64 -19.12 -8.63
N ASP A 146 -5.68 -19.76 -9.78
CA ASP A 146 -6.00 -21.20 -9.88
C ASP A 146 -5.10 -22.08 -8.99
N ASN A 147 -3.79 -21.80 -8.97
CA ASN A 147 -2.80 -22.60 -8.23
C ASN A 147 -1.80 -21.75 -7.44
N SER A 148 -2.10 -20.49 -7.19
CA SER A 148 -1.21 -19.58 -6.45
C SER A 148 -1.98 -18.49 -5.74
N VAL A 149 -1.34 -17.88 -4.74
CA VAL A 149 -1.76 -16.60 -4.13
C VAL A 149 -0.76 -15.54 -4.54
N LEU A 150 -1.26 -14.45 -5.12
CA LEU A 150 -0.48 -13.28 -5.52
C LEU A 150 -0.77 -12.12 -4.56
N VAL A 151 0.28 -11.56 -3.98
CA VAL A 151 0.21 -10.31 -3.20
C VAL A 151 0.90 -9.20 -3.96
N ILE A 152 0.20 -8.09 -4.17
CA ILE A 152 0.67 -6.91 -4.90
C ILE A 152 0.81 -5.76 -3.90
N ILE A 153 2.03 -5.30 -3.68
CA ILE A 153 2.36 -4.16 -2.83
C ILE A 153 2.66 -2.99 -3.76
N LYS A 154 1.74 -2.04 -3.87
CA LYS A 154 1.90 -0.89 -4.73
C LYS A 154 2.51 0.30 -3.98
N HIS A 155 3.40 1.04 -4.64
CA HIS A 155 3.84 2.34 -4.16
C HIS A 155 2.86 3.43 -4.61
N GLU A 156 1.61 3.29 -4.21
CA GLU A 156 0.57 4.27 -4.46
C GLU A 156 0.19 4.94 -3.14
N LYS A 157 0.33 6.26 -3.11
CA LYS A 157 -0.10 7.06 -1.96
C LYS A 157 -1.62 6.99 -1.83
N LEU A 158 -2.11 6.92 -0.62
CA LEU A 158 -3.51 7.18 -0.33
C LEU A 158 -3.81 8.62 -0.74
N ALA A 159 -4.96 8.82 -1.37
CA ALA A 159 -5.41 10.17 -1.68
C ALA A 159 -5.39 11.05 -0.42
N SER A 160 -4.83 12.23 -0.53
CA SER A 160 -4.82 13.19 0.58
C SER A 160 -6.25 13.58 0.94
N PRO A 161 -6.51 14.00 2.19
CA PRO A 161 -7.83 14.52 2.54
C PRO A 161 -8.31 15.63 1.60
N GLU A 162 -7.40 16.46 1.12
CA GLU A 162 -7.69 17.52 0.16
C GLU A 162 -8.15 16.95 -1.18
N GLU A 163 -7.45 15.94 -1.72
CA GLU A 163 -7.83 15.27 -2.96
C GLU A 163 -9.19 14.58 -2.85
N LEU A 164 -9.47 13.92 -1.71
CA LEU A 164 -10.78 13.30 -1.47
C LEU A 164 -11.91 14.32 -1.46
N ILE A 165 -11.69 15.50 -0.86
CA ILE A 165 -12.67 16.60 -0.87
C ILE A 165 -12.84 17.17 -2.27
N VAL A 166 -11.76 17.39 -3.02
CA VAL A 166 -11.82 17.85 -4.40
C VAL A 166 -12.59 16.87 -5.27
N ASN A 167 -12.29 15.56 -5.15
CA ASN A 167 -13.02 14.51 -5.88
C ASN A 167 -14.52 14.49 -5.53
N TYR A 168 -14.88 14.63 -4.24
CA TYR A 168 -16.28 14.75 -3.85
C TYR A 168 -16.96 15.96 -4.51
N LEU A 169 -16.28 17.10 -4.55
CA LEU A 169 -16.80 18.34 -5.13
C LEU A 169 -16.87 18.31 -6.66
N LEU A 170 -16.27 17.36 -7.36
CA LEU A 170 -16.52 17.18 -8.80
C LEU A 170 -18.00 16.86 -9.09
N GLY A 171 -18.65 16.12 -8.20
CA GLY A 171 -20.08 15.76 -8.31
C GLY A 171 -21.03 16.60 -7.43
N HIS A 172 -20.50 17.53 -6.62
CA HIS A 172 -21.28 18.31 -5.65
C HIS A 172 -20.79 19.76 -5.60
N ASP A 173 -21.69 20.71 -5.41
CA ASP A 173 -21.32 22.13 -5.36
C ASP A 173 -20.88 22.58 -3.98
N THR A 174 -21.29 21.87 -2.94
CA THR A 174 -21.07 22.26 -1.55
C THR A 174 -20.68 21.08 -0.67
N ILE A 175 -20.01 21.37 0.44
CA ILE A 175 -19.66 20.38 1.46
C ILE A 175 -19.71 20.96 2.87
N LYS A 176 -20.22 20.17 3.82
CA LYS A 176 -20.20 20.49 5.26
C LYS A 176 -19.08 19.75 5.96
N ASN A 177 -18.70 20.22 7.15
CA ASN A 177 -17.64 19.58 7.95
C ASN A 177 -17.95 18.09 8.23
N GLY A 178 -19.18 17.77 8.61
CA GLY A 178 -19.61 16.39 8.84
C GLY A 178 -19.41 15.49 7.61
N THR A 179 -19.87 15.94 6.44
CA THR A 179 -19.67 15.23 5.17
C THR A 179 -18.19 15.08 4.83
N GLY A 180 -17.39 16.15 5.02
CA GLY A 180 -15.94 16.08 4.81
C GLY A 180 -15.27 15.03 5.70
N ARG A 181 -15.67 14.92 6.95
CA ARG A 181 -15.19 13.88 7.87
C ARG A 181 -15.56 12.47 7.41
N THR A 182 -16.77 12.29 6.93
CA THR A 182 -17.22 10.99 6.39
C THR A 182 -16.41 10.60 5.14
N VAL A 183 -16.20 11.53 4.21
CA VAL A 183 -15.48 11.30 2.96
C VAL A 183 -13.99 11.00 3.20
N THR A 184 -13.39 11.68 4.18
CA THR A 184 -11.93 11.59 4.45
C THR A 184 -11.56 10.60 5.55
N GLY A 185 -12.54 10.10 6.32
CA GLY A 185 -12.29 9.28 7.52
C GLY A 185 -11.73 10.08 8.72
N ILE A 186 -11.59 11.40 8.62
CA ILE A 186 -11.10 12.25 9.72
C ILE A 186 -12.16 12.34 10.82
N LYS A 187 -11.81 11.94 12.03
CA LYS A 187 -12.74 11.96 13.19
C LYS A 187 -12.86 13.36 13.81
N SER A 188 -11.77 14.13 13.81
CA SER A 188 -11.70 15.45 14.47
C SER A 188 -12.27 16.56 13.58
N GLU A 189 -13.20 17.35 14.14
CA GLU A 189 -13.79 18.52 13.47
C GLU A 189 -12.74 19.59 13.18
N ASN A 190 -11.83 19.85 14.13
CA ASN A 190 -10.79 20.85 13.97
C ASN A 190 -9.77 20.44 12.90
N THR A 191 -9.41 19.17 12.85
CA THR A 191 -8.53 18.66 11.80
C THR A 191 -9.18 18.83 10.42
N MET A 192 -10.48 18.55 10.30
CA MET A 192 -11.22 18.73 9.06
C MET A 192 -11.31 20.23 8.67
N LYS A 193 -11.53 21.14 9.62
CA LYS A 193 -11.47 22.59 9.37
C LYS A 193 -10.13 23.01 8.75
N ASN A 194 -9.03 22.48 9.25
CA ASN A 194 -7.70 22.77 8.70
C ASN A 194 -7.54 22.31 7.25
N VAL A 195 -8.14 21.15 6.87
CA VAL A 195 -8.18 20.70 5.47
C VAL A 195 -8.94 21.70 4.60
N PHE A 196 -10.11 22.16 5.05
CA PHE A 196 -10.88 23.15 4.32
C PHE A 196 -10.15 24.50 4.20
N TYR A 197 -9.46 24.94 5.25
CA TYR A 197 -8.67 26.17 5.18
C TYR A 197 -7.55 26.07 4.13
N ARG A 198 -6.83 24.93 4.08
CA ARG A 198 -5.81 24.73 3.05
C ARG A 198 -6.40 24.71 1.62
N LEU A 199 -7.58 24.12 1.42
CA LEU A 199 -8.28 24.14 0.13
C LEU A 199 -8.77 25.56 -0.21
N ARG A 200 -9.24 26.34 0.76
CA ARG A 200 -9.59 27.76 0.59
C ARG A 200 -8.37 28.58 0.18
N ASP A 201 -7.26 28.43 0.89
CA ASP A 201 -6.04 29.18 0.64
C ASP A 201 -5.43 28.89 -0.72
N ARG A 202 -5.71 27.68 -1.25
CA ARG A 202 -5.38 27.26 -2.63
C ARG A 202 -6.44 27.68 -3.66
N GLY A 203 -7.53 28.32 -3.25
CA GLY A 203 -8.57 28.84 -4.13
C GLY A 203 -9.62 27.83 -4.61
N PHE A 204 -9.63 26.59 -4.11
CA PHE A 204 -10.62 25.58 -4.55
C PHE A 204 -12.01 25.81 -3.99
N ILE A 205 -12.11 26.28 -2.75
CA ILE A 205 -13.39 26.46 -2.05
C ILE A 205 -13.44 27.79 -1.30
N GLN A 206 -14.65 28.22 -1.03
CA GLN A 206 -14.94 29.41 -0.21
C GLN A 206 -15.99 29.08 0.85
N LEU A 207 -15.85 29.70 2.04
CA LEU A 207 -16.85 29.57 3.09
C LEU A 207 -18.05 30.48 2.78
N ILE A 208 -19.25 29.92 2.85
CA ILE A 208 -20.47 30.74 2.77
C ILE A 208 -20.88 31.18 4.15
N HIS A 209 -20.69 32.46 4.41
CA HIS A 209 -21.02 33.09 5.69
C HIS A 209 -22.50 32.91 6.04
N GLY A 210 -22.80 32.50 7.28
CA GLY A 210 -24.16 32.30 7.76
C GLY A 210 -24.69 30.87 7.62
N TYR A 211 -24.06 30.00 6.83
CA TYR A 211 -24.58 28.67 6.55
C TYR A 211 -23.67 27.47 6.94
N ASN A 212 -22.48 27.72 7.50
CA ASN A 212 -21.52 26.70 7.93
C ASN A 212 -21.20 25.61 6.87
N TYR A 213 -21.22 25.95 5.59
CA TYR A 213 -20.78 25.07 4.52
C TYR A 213 -19.79 25.76 3.57
N TRP A 214 -19.04 24.93 2.87
CA TRP A 214 -18.05 25.33 1.88
C TRP A 214 -18.59 25.11 0.49
N LYS A 215 -18.34 26.00 -0.45
CA LYS A 215 -18.77 25.94 -1.84
C LYS A 215 -17.56 25.99 -2.77
N LYS A 216 -17.64 25.34 -3.93
CA LYS A 216 -16.69 25.53 -5.02
C LYS A 216 -16.56 27.01 -5.37
N THR A 217 -15.33 27.42 -5.70
CA THR A 217 -15.09 28.73 -6.32
C THR A 217 -15.35 28.66 -7.83
N ASP A 218 -15.48 29.81 -8.48
CA ASP A 218 -15.59 29.86 -9.94
C ASP A 218 -14.31 29.37 -10.65
N ALA A 219 -13.19 29.37 -9.95
CA ALA A 219 -11.91 28.86 -10.43
C ALA A 219 -11.74 27.34 -10.25
N PHE A 220 -12.64 26.65 -9.55
CA PHE A 220 -12.50 25.25 -9.14
C PHE A 220 -12.17 24.34 -10.32
N GLU A 221 -12.97 24.36 -11.38
CA GLU A 221 -12.80 23.47 -12.54
C GLU A 221 -11.46 23.70 -13.25
N ARG A 222 -11.02 24.98 -13.36
CA ARG A 222 -9.72 25.32 -13.94
C ARG A 222 -8.58 24.78 -13.08
N LEU A 223 -8.64 24.98 -11.76
CA LEU A 223 -7.60 24.52 -10.82
C LEU A 223 -7.49 23.00 -10.81
N VAL A 224 -8.62 22.29 -10.85
CA VAL A 224 -8.64 20.83 -10.95
C VAL A 224 -7.99 20.40 -12.28
N HIS A 225 -8.35 21.04 -13.39
CA HIS A 225 -7.80 20.70 -14.70
C HIS A 225 -6.27 20.94 -14.75
N GLU A 226 -5.78 22.05 -14.22
CA GLU A 226 -4.35 22.34 -14.11
C GLU A 226 -3.60 21.29 -13.27
N GLN A 227 -4.20 20.88 -12.14
CA GLN A 227 -3.61 19.85 -11.28
C GLN A 227 -3.59 18.48 -11.97
N PHE A 228 -4.65 18.11 -12.70
CA PHE A 228 -4.69 16.89 -13.51
C PHE A 228 -3.70 16.91 -14.69
N LYS A 229 -3.53 18.06 -15.33
CA LYS A 229 -2.59 18.24 -16.43
C LYS A 229 -1.14 18.07 -15.95
N ASN A 230 -0.80 18.58 -14.76
CA ASN A 230 0.49 18.40 -14.15
C ASN A 230 0.76 16.94 -13.77
N LEU A 231 -0.24 16.24 -13.18
CA LEU A 231 -0.15 14.81 -12.87
C LEU A 231 0.05 13.93 -14.12
N LEU A 232 -0.60 14.26 -15.23
CA LEU A 232 -0.45 13.54 -16.51
C LEU A 232 0.89 13.87 -17.20
N ALA A 233 1.44 15.06 -17.01
CA ALA A 233 2.77 15.42 -17.50
C ALA A 233 3.87 14.68 -16.73
N GLU A 234 3.71 14.57 -15.40
CA GLU A 234 4.63 13.82 -14.53
C GLU A 234 4.63 12.29 -14.78
N GLN A 235 3.55 11.75 -15.38
CA GLN A 235 3.48 10.31 -15.73
C GLN A 235 4.08 9.99 -17.11
N LYS A 236 4.41 10.99 -17.92
CA LYS A 236 4.96 10.80 -19.27
C LYS A 236 6.48 11.01 -19.36
N GLU A 237 7.13 11.47 -18.29
CA GLU A 237 8.58 11.54 -18.13
C GLU A 237 9.10 10.34 -17.31
#